data_1f3f5750808d60f245fbaa2b934e05f0
#
_entry.id   1f3f5750808d60f245fbaa2b934e05f0
#
_cell.length_a   1.000
_cell.length_b   1.000
_cell.length_c   1.000
_cell.angle_alpha   90.00
_cell.angle_beta   90.00
_cell.angle_gamma   90.00
#
_symmetry.space_group_name_H-M   'P 1'
#
loop_
_entity.id
_entity.type
_entity.pdbx_description
1 polymer ?
#
loop_
_entity_poly.entity_id
_entity_poly.type
_entity_poly.pdbx_seq_one_letter_code
_entity_poly.pdbx_strand_id
1 'polypeptide(L)'
;GYVILDSAHPKCEQKSDNYFRDLYGAGNPKASEQMKRDIRNNRNGFIETTIARREIFSAYTPIEKIHDWYLITSVPNNAVSPNGNTVISIFYFILFVIVVIFTSSLTYFLWYKNKQRAQLEKIAFVDTVTLGDTYNKFLVDAQGILTQCPHKKFHIIKFDIDNFKYINNFYGFEFGDRILRKINENISQQLNAHELIARIYSDHFVILLENAAEGRLNALLSSIENEEITLYFSAGIYSVTDNTESINLMVDKAGTAARSIKGVLNKKFAYYTN
;
A
#
# COMPACT_ATOMS: atom_id res chain seq x y z
N GLY A 1 18.49 56.64 43.22
CA GLY A 1 19.73 55.96 42.98
C GLY A 1 20.50 56.64 41.87
N TYR A 2 21.66 57.13 42.21
CA TYR A 2 22.59 57.74 41.23
C TYR A 2 23.47 56.63 40.66
N VAL A 3 23.73 56.69 39.35
CA VAL A 3 24.69 55.81 38.69
C VAL A 3 26.08 56.47 38.88
N ILE A 4 26.99 55.72 39.53
CA ILE A 4 28.34 56.24 39.85
C ILE A 4 29.36 55.75 38.84
N LEU A 5 29.20 54.55 38.32
CA LEU A 5 30.02 53.96 37.28
C LEU A 5 29.14 53.28 36.26
N ASP A 6 29.31 53.64 35.02
CA ASP A 6 28.63 53.01 33.90
C ASP A 6 29.62 52.43 32.89
N SER A 7 29.60 51.16 32.66
CA SER A 7 30.36 50.53 31.59
C SER A 7 29.40 50.13 30.48
N ALA A 8 29.18 51.03 29.55
CA ALA A 8 28.26 50.78 28.44
C ALA A 8 28.83 49.76 27.44
N HIS A 9 28.13 48.65 27.26
CA HIS A 9 28.40 47.81 26.10
C HIS A 9 27.99 48.56 24.82
N PRO A 10 28.75 48.43 23.68
CA PRO A 10 28.45 49.15 22.44
C PRO A 10 27.00 49.06 21.93
N LYS A 11 26.24 48.06 22.37
CA LYS A 11 24.81 47.88 22.05
C LYS A 11 23.85 48.51 23.07
N CYS A 12 24.34 49.07 24.19
CA CYS A 12 23.57 49.77 25.21
C CYS A 12 23.92 51.26 25.16
N GLU A 13 23.14 52.03 24.41
CA GLU A 13 23.42 53.46 24.13
C GLU A 13 22.93 54.42 25.24
N GLN A 14 22.39 53.92 26.39
CA GLN A 14 21.74 54.78 27.34
C GLN A 14 22.64 55.08 28.55
N LYS A 15 23.18 56.29 28.62
CA LYS A 15 23.78 56.87 29.82
C LYS A 15 22.66 57.36 30.70
N SER A 16 22.53 56.78 31.86
CA SER A 16 21.52 57.18 32.84
C SER A 16 22.17 57.74 34.09
N ASP A 17 21.76 58.95 34.47
CA ASP A 17 22.16 59.53 35.72
C ASP A 17 21.35 58.99 36.90
N ASN A 18 20.15 58.47 36.67
CA ASN A 18 19.29 57.90 37.67
C ASN A 18 18.44 56.75 37.11
N TYR A 19 18.87 55.53 37.36
CA TYR A 19 18.24 54.31 36.86
C TYR A 19 16.76 54.13 37.23
N PHE A 20 16.35 54.55 38.44
CA PHE A 20 14.95 54.45 38.86
C PHE A 20 14.05 55.47 38.14
N ARG A 21 14.56 56.67 37.82
CA ARG A 21 13.82 57.66 37.06
C ARG A 21 13.55 57.15 35.64
N ASP A 22 14.52 56.51 35.06
CA ASP A 22 14.41 56.00 33.71
C ASP A 22 13.50 54.77 33.62
N LEU A 23 13.54 53.86 34.61
CA LEU A 23 12.60 52.79 34.73
C LEU A 23 11.14 53.28 34.89
N TYR A 24 10.96 54.32 35.72
CA TYR A 24 9.64 54.91 35.96
C TYR A 24 9.11 55.66 34.72
N GLY A 25 9.96 56.44 34.09
CA GLY A 25 9.65 57.17 32.87
C GLY A 25 9.38 56.30 31.67
N ALA A 26 9.93 55.09 31.65
CA ALA A 26 9.70 54.08 30.60
C ALA A 26 8.41 53.24 30.81
N GLY A 27 7.59 53.58 31.81
CA GLY A 27 6.30 52.88 32.04
C GLY A 27 6.41 51.55 32.79
N ASN A 28 7.49 51.33 33.52
CA ASN A 28 7.73 50.11 34.33
C ASN A 28 7.61 50.37 35.86
N PRO A 29 6.50 50.93 36.39
CA PRO A 29 6.37 51.28 37.80
C PRO A 29 6.50 50.08 38.73
N LYS A 30 5.94 48.93 38.34
CA LYS A 30 5.99 47.70 39.16
C LYS A 30 7.40 47.16 39.35
N ALA A 31 8.20 47.15 38.26
CA ALA A 31 9.62 46.73 38.27
C ALA A 31 10.45 47.67 39.12
N SER A 32 10.24 48.99 38.98
CA SER A 32 10.90 50.02 39.79
C SER A 32 10.58 49.86 41.31
N GLU A 33 9.34 49.62 41.66
CA GLU A 33 8.94 49.44 43.07
C GLU A 33 9.43 48.10 43.65
N GLN A 34 9.48 47.03 42.85
CA GLN A 34 10.10 45.77 43.24
C GLN A 34 11.56 45.96 43.55
N MET A 35 12.31 46.51 42.61
CA MET A 35 13.74 46.77 42.79
C MET A 35 14.05 47.65 43.97
N LYS A 36 13.29 48.76 44.21
CA LYS A 36 13.41 49.59 45.39
C LYS A 36 13.19 48.85 46.70
N ARG A 37 12.19 47.94 46.76
CA ARG A 37 11.94 47.08 47.93
C ARG A 37 13.10 46.15 48.22
N ASP A 38 13.63 45.49 47.16
CA ASP A 38 14.70 44.52 47.31
C ASP A 38 15.98 45.23 47.77
N ILE A 39 16.29 46.43 47.21
CA ILE A 39 17.45 47.25 47.63
C ILE A 39 17.31 47.65 49.08
N ARG A 40 16.13 48.13 49.57
CA ARG A 40 15.92 48.49 50.97
C ARG A 40 16.13 47.31 51.94
N ASN A 41 15.88 46.08 51.45
CA ASN A 41 16.02 44.86 52.24
C ASN A 41 17.36 44.15 52.00
N ASN A 42 18.32 44.83 51.32
CA ASN A 42 19.63 44.29 50.97
C ASN A 42 19.58 42.94 50.22
N ARG A 43 18.64 42.80 49.28
CA ARG A 43 18.40 41.58 48.52
C ARG A 43 18.90 41.76 47.09
N ASN A 44 19.38 40.66 46.51
CA ASN A 44 19.58 40.55 45.08
C ASN A 44 18.26 40.26 44.37
N GLY A 45 18.20 40.56 43.10
CA GLY A 45 17.00 40.25 42.30
C GLY A 45 17.24 40.47 40.82
N PHE A 46 16.20 40.24 40.04
CA PHE A 46 16.18 40.60 38.62
C PHE A 46 14.81 41.21 38.28
N ILE A 47 14.82 42.06 37.28
CA ILE A 47 13.62 42.65 36.69
C ILE A 47 13.68 42.56 35.17
N GLU A 48 12.51 42.37 34.60
CA GLU A 48 12.27 42.47 33.17
C GLU A 48 11.56 43.80 32.89
N THR A 49 12.11 44.61 31.98
CA THR A 49 11.61 45.96 31.73
C THR A 49 11.64 46.26 30.25
N THR A 50 10.75 47.14 29.80
CA THR A 50 10.77 47.66 28.44
C THR A 50 11.22 49.11 28.47
N ILE A 51 12.42 49.38 27.96
CA ILE A 51 12.97 50.75 27.86
C ILE A 51 13.19 51.05 26.37
N ALA A 52 12.67 52.18 25.90
CA ALA A 52 12.78 52.59 24.49
C ALA A 52 12.34 51.52 23.49
N ARG A 53 11.23 50.77 23.79
CA ARG A 53 10.68 49.64 23.00
C ARG A 53 11.59 48.44 22.92
N ARG A 54 12.56 48.30 23.79
CA ARG A 54 13.44 47.14 23.90
C ARG A 54 13.20 46.44 25.23
N GLU A 55 13.02 45.17 25.23
CA GLU A 55 12.97 44.35 26.45
C GLU A 55 14.41 44.20 26.97
N ILE A 56 14.59 44.55 28.25
CA ILE A 56 15.87 44.53 28.93
C ILE A 56 15.72 43.66 30.22
N PHE A 57 16.58 42.70 30.38
CA PHE A 57 16.76 41.97 31.60
C PHE A 57 17.82 42.64 32.46
N SER A 58 17.48 43.03 33.67
CA SER A 58 18.38 43.64 34.59
C SER A 58 18.46 42.84 35.90
N ALA A 59 19.65 42.35 36.20
CA ALA A 59 19.97 41.72 37.46
C ALA A 59 20.67 42.75 38.37
N TYR A 60 20.36 42.73 39.65
CA TYR A 60 20.97 43.63 40.64
C TYR A 60 21.39 42.84 41.87
N THR A 61 22.58 43.14 42.40
CA THR A 61 23.15 42.50 43.58
C THR A 61 23.86 43.52 44.46
N PRO A 62 23.74 43.44 45.83
CA PRO A 62 24.48 44.30 46.72
C PRO A 62 25.98 44.03 46.64
N ILE A 63 26.80 45.07 46.81
CA ILE A 63 28.25 44.92 46.90
C ILE A 63 28.62 44.76 48.37
N GLU A 64 29.06 43.56 48.79
CA GLU A 64 29.26 43.16 50.17
C GLU A 64 30.19 44.11 50.99
N LYS A 65 31.13 44.77 50.35
CA LYS A 65 32.13 45.62 51.01
C LYS A 65 31.79 47.10 51.11
N ILE A 66 30.70 47.54 50.50
CA ILE A 66 30.32 48.98 50.45
C ILE A 66 28.81 49.05 50.69
N HIS A 67 28.46 49.65 51.85
CA HIS A 67 27.04 49.85 52.21
C HIS A 67 26.30 50.70 51.19
N ASP A 68 25.07 50.30 50.88
CA ASP A 68 24.13 50.95 49.96
C ASP A 68 24.54 50.96 48.47
N TRP A 69 25.52 50.16 48.09
CA TRP A 69 25.93 50.07 46.69
C TRP A 69 25.42 48.76 46.07
N TYR A 70 24.92 48.88 44.82
CA TYR A 70 24.41 47.77 44.05
C TYR A 70 25.08 47.73 42.67
N LEU A 71 25.45 46.52 42.23
CA LEU A 71 25.85 46.27 40.87
C LEU A 71 24.57 45.95 40.07
N ILE A 72 24.31 46.70 39.03
CA ILE A 72 23.20 46.46 38.10
C ILE A 72 23.79 46.03 36.77
N THR A 73 23.41 44.87 36.29
CA THR A 73 23.79 44.35 34.95
C THR A 73 22.54 44.29 34.10
N SER A 74 22.50 45.04 33.01
CA SER A 74 21.37 45.11 32.10
C SER A 74 21.74 44.52 30.74
N VAL A 75 20.99 43.55 30.27
CA VAL A 75 21.22 42.85 28.99
C VAL A 75 19.95 42.96 28.16
N PRO A 76 20.02 43.51 26.94
CA PRO A 76 18.84 43.51 26.07
C PRO A 76 18.50 42.10 25.59
N ASN A 77 17.21 41.79 25.49
CA ASN A 77 16.69 40.49 25.12
C ASN A 77 17.25 40.00 23.76
N ASN A 78 17.44 40.89 22.82
CA ASN A 78 18.04 40.61 21.52
C ASN A 78 19.54 40.18 21.59
N ALA A 79 20.21 40.45 22.70
CA ALA A 79 21.59 40.00 22.92
C ALA A 79 21.66 38.60 23.53
N VAL A 80 20.59 38.21 24.25
CA VAL A 80 20.47 36.88 24.90
C VAL A 80 20.00 35.83 23.91
N SER A 81 19.12 36.20 22.96
CA SER A 81 18.58 35.25 21.97
C SER A 81 18.39 35.90 20.60
N PRO A 82 19.48 36.29 19.91
CA PRO A 82 19.36 36.98 18.63
C PRO A 82 18.76 36.12 17.50
N ASN A 83 18.69 34.82 17.65
CA ASN A 83 18.30 33.88 16.58
C ASN A 83 17.31 32.79 16.94
N GLY A 84 16.65 32.88 18.09
CA GLY A 84 15.72 31.80 18.53
C GLY A 84 14.65 31.45 17.50
N ASN A 85 14.01 32.47 16.92
CA ASN A 85 12.98 32.26 15.88
C ASN A 85 13.55 31.69 14.58
N THR A 86 14.79 32.05 14.22
CA THR A 86 15.46 31.52 13.02
C THR A 86 15.80 30.04 13.19
N VAL A 87 16.31 29.65 14.35
CA VAL A 87 16.61 28.24 14.66
C VAL A 87 15.34 27.38 14.64
N ILE A 88 14.26 27.86 15.23
CA ILE A 88 12.97 27.20 15.22
C ILE A 88 12.42 27.05 13.80
N SER A 89 12.51 28.10 12.97
CA SER A 89 12.08 28.05 11.57
C SER A 89 12.88 27.03 10.74
N ILE A 90 14.19 26.97 10.93
CA ILE A 90 15.04 25.96 10.28
C ILE A 90 14.65 24.57 10.71
N PHE A 91 14.38 24.35 11.99
CA PHE A 91 13.94 23.06 12.51
C PHE A 91 12.62 22.59 11.86
N TYR A 92 11.60 23.46 11.80
CA TYR A 92 10.34 23.13 11.12
C TYR A 92 10.52 22.89 9.62
N PHE A 93 11.38 23.64 8.96
CA PHE A 93 11.68 23.40 7.55
C PHE A 93 12.32 22.02 7.32
N ILE A 94 13.30 21.64 8.14
CA ILE A 94 13.93 20.31 8.06
C ILE A 94 12.89 19.21 8.32
N LEU A 95 12.06 19.37 9.34
CA LEU A 95 10.98 18.42 9.66
C LEU A 95 10.02 18.26 8.48
N PHE A 96 9.60 19.38 7.86
CA PHE A 96 8.75 19.36 6.67
C PHE A 96 9.40 18.58 5.52
N VAL A 97 10.67 18.82 5.23
CA VAL A 97 11.40 18.10 4.18
C VAL A 97 11.46 16.59 4.46
N ILE A 98 11.73 16.21 5.72
CA ILE A 98 11.74 14.80 6.12
C ILE A 98 10.36 14.15 5.89
N VAL A 99 9.28 14.83 6.28
CA VAL A 99 7.91 14.32 6.08
C VAL A 99 7.59 14.15 4.60
N VAL A 100 7.98 15.12 3.75
CA VAL A 100 7.79 15.04 2.28
C VAL A 100 8.55 13.87 1.67
N ILE A 101 9.81 13.67 2.07
CA ILE A 101 10.62 12.54 1.59
C ILE A 101 10.01 11.21 2.04
N PHE A 102 9.59 11.11 3.29
CA PHE A 102 9.01 9.90 3.83
C PHE A 102 7.68 9.53 3.14
N THR A 103 6.78 10.51 2.96
CA THR A 103 5.50 10.29 2.27
C THR A 103 5.69 9.92 0.80
N SER A 104 6.63 10.58 0.11
CA SER A 104 6.99 10.26 -1.27
C SER A 104 7.56 8.83 -1.39
N SER A 105 8.46 8.46 -0.48
CA SER A 105 9.04 7.10 -0.44
C SER A 105 7.98 6.03 -0.17
N LEU A 106 7.06 6.30 0.76
CA LEU A 106 5.97 5.38 1.07
C LEU A 106 5.02 5.18 -0.11
N THR A 107 4.62 6.26 -0.77
CA THR A 107 3.75 6.19 -1.96
C THR A 107 4.41 5.44 -3.11
N TYR A 108 5.71 5.71 -3.36
CA TYR A 108 6.49 4.97 -4.36
C TYR A 108 6.58 3.48 -4.02
N PHE A 109 6.85 3.13 -2.76
CA PHE A 109 6.92 1.74 -2.31
C PHE A 109 5.59 0.99 -2.50
N LEU A 110 4.46 1.61 -2.12
CA LEU A 110 3.13 1.02 -2.30
C LEU A 110 2.80 0.83 -3.78
N TRP A 111 3.09 1.83 -4.62
CA TRP A 111 2.91 1.72 -6.07
C TRP A 111 3.76 0.61 -6.68
N TYR A 112 5.03 0.52 -6.31
CA TYR A 112 5.94 -0.52 -6.78
C TYR A 112 5.47 -1.92 -6.36
N LYS A 113 5.04 -2.08 -5.11
CA LYS A 113 4.51 -3.36 -4.61
C LYS A 113 3.24 -3.79 -5.34
N ASN A 114 2.31 -2.86 -5.59
CA ASN A 114 1.10 -3.14 -6.35
C ASN A 114 1.41 -3.53 -7.80
N LYS A 115 2.37 -2.87 -8.43
CA LYS A 115 2.83 -3.20 -9.79
C LYS A 115 3.44 -4.60 -9.86
N GLN A 116 4.30 -4.97 -8.91
CA GLN A 116 4.87 -6.32 -8.83
C GLN A 116 3.78 -7.37 -8.62
N ARG A 117 2.83 -7.12 -7.72
CA ARG A 117 1.72 -8.02 -7.46
C ARG A 117 0.89 -8.26 -8.72
N ALA A 118 0.52 -7.23 -9.44
CA ALA A 118 -0.23 -7.34 -10.69
C ALA A 118 0.53 -8.13 -11.78
N GLN A 119 1.87 -7.99 -11.84
CA GLN A 119 2.68 -8.78 -12.76
C GLN A 119 2.73 -10.26 -12.35
N LEU A 120 2.90 -10.56 -11.07
CA LEU A 120 2.89 -11.94 -10.55
C LEU A 120 1.52 -12.60 -10.76
N GLU A 121 0.43 -11.89 -10.51
CA GLU A 121 -0.93 -12.36 -10.77
C GLU A 121 -1.14 -12.65 -12.26
N LYS A 122 -0.66 -11.77 -13.15
CA LYS A 122 -0.76 -11.98 -14.59
C LYS A 122 0.00 -13.23 -15.04
N ILE A 123 1.21 -13.46 -14.53
CA ILE A 123 2.01 -14.65 -14.87
C ILE A 123 1.39 -15.92 -14.26
N ALA A 124 0.84 -15.84 -13.07
CA ALA A 124 0.25 -16.98 -12.37
C ALA A 124 -1.13 -17.37 -12.90
N PHE A 125 -1.91 -16.42 -13.41
CA PHE A 125 -3.33 -16.58 -13.69
C PHE A 125 -3.73 -16.48 -15.16
N VAL A 126 -2.82 -16.09 -16.04
CA VAL A 126 -3.07 -16.04 -17.49
C VAL A 126 -2.19 -17.03 -18.22
N ASP A 127 -2.80 -17.95 -18.98
CA ASP A 127 -2.06 -18.90 -19.85
C ASP A 127 -1.48 -18.17 -21.06
N THR A 128 -0.19 -18.37 -21.32
CA THR A 128 0.55 -17.65 -22.36
C THR A 128 0.17 -18.05 -23.79
N VAL A 129 -0.40 -19.22 -23.97
CA VAL A 129 -0.81 -19.75 -25.28
C VAL A 129 -2.24 -19.36 -25.61
N THR A 130 -3.19 -19.69 -24.70
CA THR A 130 -4.62 -19.46 -24.93
C THR A 130 -5.06 -18.06 -24.56
N LEU A 131 -4.25 -17.31 -23.81
CA LEU A 131 -4.57 -16.01 -23.18
C LEU A 131 -5.78 -16.05 -22.24
N GLY A 132 -6.29 -17.27 -21.95
CA GLY A 132 -7.32 -17.53 -20.98
C GLY A 132 -6.76 -17.80 -19.59
N ASP A 133 -7.59 -18.36 -18.72
CA ASP A 133 -7.21 -18.65 -17.34
C ASP A 133 -6.27 -19.85 -17.23
N THR A 134 -5.29 -19.76 -16.31
CA THR A 134 -4.48 -20.92 -15.93
C THR A 134 -5.24 -21.85 -14.98
N TYR A 135 -4.75 -23.07 -14.85
CA TYR A 135 -5.25 -24.01 -13.86
C TYR A 135 -5.22 -23.48 -12.42
N ASN A 136 -4.18 -22.71 -12.06
CA ASN A 136 -4.09 -22.12 -10.73
C ASN A 136 -5.23 -21.13 -10.47
N LYS A 137 -5.59 -20.30 -11.45
CA LYS A 137 -6.73 -19.40 -11.33
C LYS A 137 -8.04 -20.19 -11.21
N PHE A 138 -8.21 -21.20 -12.05
CA PHE A 138 -9.37 -22.08 -12.00
C PHE A 138 -9.59 -22.70 -10.61
N LEU A 139 -8.52 -23.18 -9.94
CA LEU A 139 -8.62 -23.76 -8.60
C LEU A 139 -9.18 -22.75 -7.58
N VAL A 140 -8.68 -21.51 -7.63
CA VAL A 140 -9.11 -20.45 -6.71
C VAL A 140 -10.55 -20.04 -6.96
N ASP A 141 -10.90 -19.79 -8.22
CA ASP A 141 -12.23 -19.28 -8.60
C ASP A 141 -13.30 -20.36 -8.44
N ALA A 142 -13.02 -21.60 -8.83
CA ALA A 142 -13.94 -22.73 -8.66
C ALA A 142 -14.26 -22.97 -7.18
N GLN A 143 -13.25 -22.96 -6.31
CA GLN A 143 -13.49 -23.06 -4.86
C GLN A 143 -14.39 -21.94 -4.33
N GLY A 144 -14.14 -20.71 -4.80
CA GLY A 144 -14.97 -19.54 -4.47
C GLY A 144 -16.43 -19.73 -4.91
N ILE A 145 -16.65 -20.16 -6.15
CA ILE A 145 -17.99 -20.38 -6.72
C ILE A 145 -18.75 -21.49 -5.96
N LEU A 146 -18.09 -22.63 -5.73
CA LEU A 146 -18.73 -23.75 -4.99
C LEU A 146 -19.10 -23.35 -3.56
N THR A 147 -18.29 -22.52 -2.91
CA THR A 147 -18.57 -22.01 -1.56
C THR A 147 -19.72 -21.00 -1.55
N GLN A 148 -19.79 -20.12 -2.54
CA GLN A 148 -20.83 -19.09 -2.64
C GLN A 148 -22.18 -19.63 -3.13
N CYS A 149 -22.18 -20.72 -3.89
CA CYS A 149 -23.37 -21.30 -4.50
C CYS A 149 -23.62 -22.76 -4.07
N PRO A 150 -23.76 -23.07 -2.76
CA PRO A 150 -23.81 -24.45 -2.26
C PRO A 150 -25.03 -25.23 -2.72
N HIS A 151 -26.09 -24.57 -3.18
CA HIS A 151 -27.34 -25.21 -3.61
C HIS A 151 -27.40 -25.49 -5.12
N LYS A 152 -26.42 -25.01 -5.88
CA LYS A 152 -26.33 -25.25 -7.31
C LYS A 152 -25.61 -26.55 -7.60
N LYS A 153 -26.03 -27.22 -8.69
CA LYS A 153 -25.37 -28.43 -9.16
C LYS A 153 -24.28 -28.08 -10.16
N PHE A 154 -23.06 -28.44 -9.82
CA PHE A 154 -21.91 -28.21 -10.68
C PHE A 154 -21.30 -29.51 -11.17
N HIS A 155 -20.62 -29.43 -12.29
CA HIS A 155 -19.88 -30.53 -12.91
C HIS A 155 -18.47 -30.03 -13.24
N ILE A 156 -17.48 -30.83 -12.92
CA ILE A 156 -16.10 -30.64 -13.39
C ILE A 156 -15.92 -31.51 -14.64
N ILE A 157 -15.54 -30.89 -15.72
CA ILE A 157 -15.25 -31.54 -17.00
C ILE A 157 -13.77 -31.39 -17.28
N LYS A 158 -13.09 -32.52 -17.49
CA LYS A 158 -11.72 -32.51 -17.95
C LYS A 158 -11.67 -33.16 -19.32
N PHE A 159 -11.02 -32.49 -20.30
CA PHE A 159 -10.86 -33.04 -21.63
C PHE A 159 -9.47 -32.80 -22.18
N ASP A 160 -9.08 -33.65 -23.15
CA ASP A 160 -7.86 -33.51 -23.92
C ASP A 160 -8.16 -33.76 -25.40
N ILE A 161 -7.31 -33.20 -26.29
CA ILE A 161 -7.41 -33.38 -27.73
C ILE A 161 -6.68 -34.64 -28.10
N ASP A 162 -7.42 -35.58 -28.70
CA ASP A 162 -6.80 -36.84 -29.12
C ASP A 162 -5.74 -36.59 -30.20
N ASN A 163 -4.58 -37.20 -29.99
CA ASN A 163 -3.46 -37.12 -30.93
C ASN A 163 -2.92 -35.70 -31.21
N PHE A 164 -3.06 -34.76 -30.32
CA PHE A 164 -2.58 -33.36 -30.48
C PHE A 164 -1.09 -33.27 -30.85
N LYS A 165 -0.26 -34.19 -30.38
CA LYS A 165 1.14 -34.28 -30.76
C LYS A 165 1.34 -34.46 -32.27
N TYR A 166 0.47 -35.25 -32.93
CA TYR A 166 0.53 -35.42 -34.38
C TYR A 166 0.15 -34.16 -35.14
N ILE A 167 -0.81 -33.39 -34.60
CA ILE A 167 -1.19 -32.10 -35.14
C ILE A 167 0.03 -31.15 -35.13
N ASN A 168 0.71 -31.03 -33.97
CA ASN A 168 1.90 -30.21 -33.84
C ASN A 168 3.04 -30.67 -34.75
N ASN A 169 3.23 -31.98 -34.89
CA ASN A 169 4.29 -32.51 -35.75
C ASN A 169 4.03 -32.28 -37.25
N PHE A 170 2.78 -32.28 -37.68
CA PHE A 170 2.40 -32.18 -39.08
C PHE A 170 2.20 -30.72 -39.52
N TYR A 171 1.52 -29.90 -38.68
CA TYR A 171 1.17 -28.52 -39.02
C TYR A 171 2.05 -27.48 -38.31
N GLY A 172 2.90 -27.88 -37.36
CA GLY A 172 3.75 -27.01 -36.55
C GLY A 172 3.08 -26.51 -35.26
N PHE A 173 3.90 -26.09 -34.31
CA PHE A 173 3.45 -25.64 -32.99
C PHE A 173 2.56 -24.39 -33.06
N GLU A 174 2.83 -23.44 -33.96
CA GLU A 174 2.03 -22.24 -34.13
C GLU A 174 0.58 -22.55 -34.52
N PHE A 175 0.39 -23.58 -35.33
CA PHE A 175 -0.93 -24.07 -35.73
C PHE A 175 -1.66 -24.70 -34.51
N GLY A 176 -0.96 -25.55 -33.76
CA GLY A 176 -1.50 -26.12 -32.52
C GLY A 176 -1.90 -25.04 -31.50
N ASP A 177 -1.07 -24.03 -31.31
CA ASP A 177 -1.35 -22.91 -30.43
C ASP A 177 -2.60 -22.10 -30.87
N ARG A 178 -2.80 -21.91 -32.18
CA ARG A 178 -4.03 -21.32 -32.73
C ARG A 178 -5.27 -22.15 -32.42
N ILE A 179 -5.17 -23.47 -32.55
CA ILE A 179 -6.26 -24.39 -32.19
C ILE A 179 -6.61 -24.26 -30.69
N LEU A 180 -5.63 -24.34 -29.80
CA LEU A 180 -5.83 -24.21 -28.37
C LEU A 180 -6.49 -22.88 -27.98
N ARG A 181 -6.06 -21.78 -28.63
CA ARG A 181 -6.64 -20.46 -28.43
C ARG A 181 -8.10 -20.41 -28.88
N LYS A 182 -8.40 -20.90 -30.08
CA LYS A 182 -9.75 -20.95 -30.65
C LYS A 182 -10.71 -21.79 -29.77
N ILE A 183 -10.24 -22.92 -29.25
CA ILE A 183 -11.00 -23.75 -28.28
C ILE A 183 -11.35 -22.95 -27.05
N ASN A 184 -10.37 -22.30 -26.44
CA ASN A 184 -10.60 -21.50 -25.24
C ASN A 184 -11.60 -20.37 -25.50
N GLU A 185 -11.45 -19.64 -26.61
CA GLU A 185 -12.33 -18.55 -27.02
C GLU A 185 -13.77 -19.04 -27.25
N ASN A 186 -13.95 -20.10 -28.04
CA ASN A 186 -15.25 -20.65 -28.38
C ASN A 186 -16.03 -21.13 -27.16
N ILE A 187 -15.35 -21.81 -26.24
CA ILE A 187 -15.97 -22.29 -25.01
C ILE A 187 -16.26 -21.09 -24.09
N SER A 188 -15.32 -20.19 -23.86
CA SER A 188 -15.49 -19.03 -22.99
C SER A 188 -16.68 -18.16 -23.36
N GLN A 189 -16.97 -17.98 -24.65
CA GLN A 189 -18.13 -17.23 -25.13
C GLN A 189 -19.50 -17.86 -24.79
N GLN A 190 -19.52 -19.13 -24.46
CA GLN A 190 -20.74 -19.87 -24.11
C GLN A 190 -20.92 -20.08 -22.62
N LEU A 191 -19.95 -19.67 -21.81
CA LEU A 191 -20.00 -19.81 -20.35
C LEU A 191 -20.82 -18.69 -19.69
N ASN A 192 -21.52 -19.05 -18.63
CA ASN A 192 -22.23 -18.11 -17.77
C ASN A 192 -21.35 -17.58 -16.64
N ALA A 193 -21.86 -16.64 -15.84
CA ALA A 193 -21.10 -15.95 -14.79
C ALA A 193 -20.47 -16.84 -13.69
N HIS A 194 -21.03 -18.06 -13.48
CA HIS A 194 -20.51 -19.01 -12.48
C HIS A 194 -19.83 -20.22 -13.13
N GLU A 195 -19.40 -20.10 -14.36
CA GLU A 195 -18.78 -21.17 -15.11
C GLU A 195 -17.38 -20.74 -15.53
N LEU A 196 -16.46 -21.67 -15.57
CA LEU A 196 -15.05 -21.40 -15.79
C LEU A 196 -14.48 -22.38 -16.82
N ILE A 197 -13.51 -21.91 -17.59
CA ILE A 197 -12.61 -22.76 -18.37
C ILE A 197 -11.18 -22.36 -18.07
N ALA A 198 -10.29 -23.35 -18.00
CA ALA A 198 -8.85 -23.11 -17.92
C ALA A 198 -8.07 -24.20 -18.66
N ARG A 199 -6.90 -23.83 -19.14
CA ARG A 199 -5.92 -24.79 -19.64
C ARG A 199 -5.06 -25.29 -18.48
N ILE A 200 -4.93 -26.61 -18.34
CA ILE A 200 -4.09 -27.25 -17.32
C ILE A 200 -2.63 -27.28 -17.79
N TYR A 201 -2.38 -27.91 -18.91
CA TYR A 201 -1.09 -27.98 -19.64
C TYR A 201 -1.30 -28.59 -21.01
N SER A 202 -0.40 -28.38 -21.96
CA SER A 202 -0.46 -28.94 -23.31
C SER A 202 -1.84 -28.74 -23.97
N ASP A 203 -2.55 -29.82 -24.23
CA ASP A 203 -3.90 -29.92 -24.81
C ASP A 203 -4.99 -30.26 -23.78
N HIS A 204 -4.65 -30.25 -22.48
CA HIS A 204 -5.59 -30.55 -21.40
C HIS A 204 -6.29 -29.31 -20.89
N PHE A 205 -7.63 -29.38 -20.88
CA PHE A 205 -8.50 -28.32 -20.37
C PHE A 205 -9.39 -28.82 -19.23
N VAL A 206 -9.86 -27.88 -18.42
CA VAL A 206 -10.86 -28.12 -17.37
C VAL A 206 -11.95 -27.07 -17.45
N ILE A 207 -13.21 -27.50 -17.24
CA ILE A 207 -14.37 -26.62 -17.20
C ILE A 207 -15.14 -26.88 -15.89
N LEU A 208 -15.60 -25.80 -15.24
CA LEU A 208 -16.67 -25.85 -14.24
C LEU A 208 -17.95 -25.43 -14.92
N LEU A 209 -18.96 -26.30 -14.91
CA LEU A 209 -20.24 -26.06 -15.59
C LEU A 209 -21.41 -26.22 -14.62
N GLU A 210 -22.34 -25.28 -14.61
CA GLU A 210 -23.57 -25.36 -13.85
C GLU A 210 -24.61 -26.14 -14.68
N ASN A 211 -25.24 -27.15 -14.08
CA ASN A 211 -26.32 -27.97 -14.71
C ASN A 211 -25.96 -28.49 -16.11
N ALA A 212 -24.98 -29.38 -16.16
CA ALA A 212 -24.53 -29.99 -17.42
C ALA A 212 -25.56 -30.98 -18.01
N ALA A 213 -26.64 -30.46 -18.58
CA ALA A 213 -27.53 -31.29 -19.40
C ALA A 213 -26.79 -31.79 -20.65
N GLU A 214 -27.06 -33.05 -21.09
CA GLU A 214 -26.37 -33.65 -22.24
C GLU A 214 -26.39 -32.81 -23.50
N GLY A 215 -27.51 -32.11 -23.76
CA GLY A 215 -27.58 -31.21 -24.93
C GLY A 215 -26.62 -30.04 -24.86
N ARG A 216 -26.42 -29.46 -23.67
CA ARG A 216 -25.47 -28.38 -23.45
C ARG A 216 -24.02 -28.84 -23.54
N LEU A 217 -23.73 -30.00 -22.97
CA LEU A 217 -22.42 -30.64 -23.09
C LEU A 217 -22.06 -30.89 -24.54
N ASN A 218 -22.99 -31.51 -25.32
CA ASN A 218 -22.79 -31.73 -26.73
C ASN A 218 -22.56 -30.42 -27.51
N ALA A 219 -23.33 -29.37 -27.22
CA ALA A 219 -23.14 -28.04 -27.85
C ALA A 219 -21.75 -27.45 -27.54
N LEU A 220 -21.36 -27.47 -26.26
CA LEU A 220 -20.02 -27.01 -25.83
C LEU A 220 -18.89 -27.79 -26.51
N LEU A 221 -18.98 -29.11 -26.53
CA LEU A 221 -18.00 -29.98 -27.13
C LEU A 221 -17.97 -29.87 -28.66
N SER A 222 -19.12 -29.64 -29.30
CA SER A 222 -19.18 -29.40 -30.74
C SER A 222 -18.55 -28.05 -31.14
N SER A 223 -18.51 -27.08 -30.23
CA SER A 223 -17.82 -25.80 -30.47
C SER A 223 -16.28 -25.93 -30.53
N ILE A 224 -15.73 -27.06 -30.09
CA ILE A 224 -14.30 -27.40 -30.21
C ILE A 224 -13.94 -27.76 -31.67
N GLU A 225 -14.92 -28.12 -32.50
CA GLU A 225 -14.70 -28.46 -33.89
C GLU A 225 -14.04 -27.29 -34.64
N ASN A 226 -13.02 -27.61 -35.43
CA ASN A 226 -12.31 -26.64 -36.24
C ASN A 226 -12.67 -26.85 -37.71
N GLU A 227 -12.85 -25.76 -38.47
CA GLU A 227 -13.15 -25.80 -39.88
C GLU A 227 -11.99 -26.33 -40.74
N GLU A 228 -10.75 -26.20 -40.23
CA GLU A 228 -9.55 -26.57 -40.96
C GLU A 228 -9.20 -28.05 -40.81
N ILE A 229 -9.49 -28.67 -39.65
CA ILE A 229 -9.23 -30.09 -39.35
C ILE A 229 -10.30 -30.66 -38.43
N THR A 230 -10.57 -31.96 -38.58
CA THR A 230 -11.42 -32.70 -37.66
C THR A 230 -10.69 -32.98 -36.36
N LEU A 231 -11.16 -32.42 -35.25
CA LEU A 231 -10.63 -32.68 -33.93
C LEU A 231 -11.43 -33.78 -33.24
N TYR A 232 -10.71 -34.67 -32.61
CA TYR A 232 -11.29 -35.68 -31.70
C TYR A 232 -10.81 -35.33 -30.30
N PHE A 233 -11.66 -35.60 -29.31
CA PHE A 233 -11.35 -35.33 -27.91
C PHE A 233 -12.02 -36.35 -27.00
N SER A 234 -11.42 -36.57 -25.84
CA SER A 234 -11.92 -37.41 -24.77
C SER A 234 -12.22 -36.59 -23.55
N ALA A 235 -13.50 -36.51 -23.14
CA ALA A 235 -13.93 -35.73 -21.98
C ALA A 235 -14.44 -36.62 -20.86
N GLY A 236 -14.03 -36.34 -19.64
CA GLY A 236 -14.56 -36.97 -18.43
C GLY A 236 -15.30 -35.94 -17.56
N ILE A 237 -16.38 -36.38 -16.96
CA ILE A 237 -17.30 -35.55 -16.21
C ILE A 237 -17.41 -36.07 -14.79
N TYR A 238 -17.16 -35.25 -13.81
CA TYR A 238 -17.44 -35.50 -12.41
C TYR A 238 -18.58 -34.58 -11.94
N SER A 239 -19.67 -35.18 -11.45
CA SER A 239 -20.75 -34.41 -10.82
C SER A 239 -20.34 -34.07 -9.39
N VAL A 240 -20.29 -32.80 -9.06
CA VAL A 240 -19.91 -32.33 -7.72
C VAL A 240 -21.04 -32.73 -6.75
N THR A 241 -20.73 -33.61 -5.82
CA THR A 241 -21.64 -34.09 -4.78
C THR A 241 -21.31 -33.52 -3.42
N ASP A 242 -20.07 -33.13 -3.20
CA ASP A 242 -19.56 -32.53 -1.96
C ASP A 242 -18.72 -31.32 -2.28
N ASN A 243 -19.22 -30.14 -1.92
CA ASN A 243 -18.53 -28.86 -2.14
C ASN A 243 -17.31 -28.66 -1.22
N THR A 244 -17.10 -29.55 -0.24
CA THR A 244 -15.92 -29.51 0.66
C THR A 244 -14.74 -30.31 0.11
N GLU A 245 -14.98 -31.14 -0.90
CA GLU A 245 -13.91 -31.89 -1.57
C GLU A 245 -12.96 -30.93 -2.31
N SER A 246 -11.69 -31.25 -2.34
CA SER A 246 -10.72 -30.41 -3.06
C SER A 246 -10.95 -30.43 -4.57
N ILE A 247 -10.86 -29.29 -5.23
CA ILE A 247 -11.02 -29.17 -6.67
C ILE A 247 -10.06 -30.09 -7.42
N ASN A 248 -8.82 -30.24 -6.95
CA ASN A 248 -7.84 -31.14 -7.55
C ASN A 248 -8.35 -32.58 -7.61
N LEU A 249 -8.93 -33.07 -6.53
CA LEU A 249 -9.49 -34.45 -6.48
C LEU A 249 -10.68 -34.58 -7.43
N MET A 250 -11.55 -33.57 -7.52
CA MET A 250 -12.67 -33.58 -8.48
C MET A 250 -12.16 -33.61 -9.93
N VAL A 251 -11.10 -32.85 -10.26
CA VAL A 251 -10.46 -32.84 -11.59
C VAL A 251 -9.79 -34.17 -11.87
N ASP A 252 -9.20 -34.84 -10.90
CA ASP A 252 -8.60 -36.17 -11.06
C ASP A 252 -9.66 -37.27 -11.32
N LYS A 253 -10.81 -37.19 -10.63
CA LYS A 253 -11.97 -38.06 -10.88
C LYS A 253 -12.51 -37.87 -12.31
N ALA A 254 -12.71 -36.63 -12.74
CA ALA A 254 -13.06 -36.32 -14.15
C ALA A 254 -12.00 -36.85 -15.13
N GLY A 255 -10.71 -36.67 -14.84
CA GLY A 255 -9.64 -37.23 -15.65
C GLY A 255 -9.63 -38.76 -15.73
N THR A 256 -10.07 -39.45 -14.68
CA THR A 256 -10.20 -40.90 -14.68
C THR A 256 -11.32 -41.33 -15.63
N ALA A 257 -12.47 -40.65 -15.61
CA ALA A 257 -13.56 -40.88 -16.56
C ALA A 257 -13.12 -40.60 -18.02
N ALA A 258 -12.35 -39.55 -18.29
CA ALA A 258 -11.82 -39.26 -19.63
C ALA A 258 -10.92 -40.40 -20.14
N ARG A 259 -10.04 -40.93 -19.29
CA ARG A 259 -9.15 -42.05 -19.65
C ARG A 259 -9.91 -43.32 -20.00
N SER A 260 -11.08 -43.57 -19.41
CA SER A 260 -11.87 -44.78 -19.65
C SER A 260 -12.41 -44.88 -21.09
N ILE A 261 -12.49 -43.77 -21.79
CA ILE A 261 -13.01 -43.70 -23.17
C ILE A 261 -11.94 -43.34 -24.21
N LYS A 262 -10.72 -43.10 -23.80
CA LYS A 262 -9.63 -42.71 -24.70
C LYS A 262 -9.39 -43.85 -25.74
N GLY A 263 -9.52 -43.51 -27.02
CA GLY A 263 -9.42 -44.46 -28.12
C GLY A 263 -10.69 -45.24 -28.43
N VAL A 264 -11.80 -44.99 -27.75
CA VAL A 264 -13.09 -45.61 -28.05
C VAL A 264 -13.81 -44.77 -29.12
N LEU A 265 -14.01 -45.36 -30.30
CA LEU A 265 -14.72 -44.70 -31.40
C LEU A 265 -16.16 -44.32 -30.98
N ASN A 266 -16.57 -43.13 -31.41
CA ASN A 266 -17.94 -42.59 -31.18
C ASN A 266 -18.32 -42.27 -29.74
N LYS A 267 -17.37 -42.21 -28.77
CA LYS A 267 -17.66 -41.83 -27.39
C LYS A 267 -16.88 -40.57 -27.04
N LYS A 268 -17.57 -39.42 -27.00
CA LYS A 268 -16.97 -38.11 -26.75
C LYS A 268 -16.78 -37.84 -25.25
N PHE A 269 -17.61 -38.41 -24.36
CA PHE A 269 -17.52 -38.17 -22.92
C PHE A 269 -17.96 -39.36 -22.06
N ALA A 270 -17.50 -39.42 -20.83
CA ALA A 270 -17.91 -40.35 -19.81
C ALA A 270 -18.09 -39.69 -18.47
N TYR A 271 -19.06 -40.17 -17.70
CA TYR A 271 -19.22 -39.75 -16.30
C TYR A 271 -18.32 -40.60 -15.41
N TYR A 272 -17.78 -39.98 -14.37
CA TYR A 272 -17.12 -40.68 -13.30
C TYR A 272 -18.20 -41.45 -12.49
N THR A 273 -18.04 -42.71 -12.35
CA THR A 273 -18.83 -43.59 -11.47
C THR A 273 -17.89 -44.20 -10.46
N ASN A 274 -18.29 -44.17 -9.18
CA ASN A 274 -17.53 -44.82 -8.09
C ASN A 274 -17.40 -46.32 -8.31
#